data_35c69aab573a6c3b2e0385957fc28806
#
_entry.id   35c69aab573a6c3b2e0385957fc28806
#
_cell.length_a   1.000
_cell.length_b   1.000
_cell.length_c   1.000
_cell.angle_alpha   90.00
_cell.angle_beta   90.00
_cell.angle_gamma   90.00
#
_symmetry.space_group_name_H-M   'P 1'
#
loop_
_entity.id
_entity.type
_entity.pdbx_description
1 polymer ?
#
loop_
_entity_poly.entity_id
_entity_poly.type
_entity_poly.pdbx_seq_one_letter_code
_entity_poly.pdbx_strand_id
1 'polypeptide(L)'
;YSSITPAHTRDSHPDLIPVVRDLLKTWAARTGGLYIIENVPGAARVMENPVKVCGSAFGLGVRRHRYFESNTFLTPTECFHEQQGRPIGVYGDHPQEDEDYRRPDGTRRGTKAKTVEHGREVMGIDWMTDWDDIADAVPPAYTHFLGTQLLDRLETAA
;
A
#
# COMPACT_ATOMS: atom_id res chain seq x y z
N TYR A 1 -1.19 -11.47 6.32
CA TYR A 1 -0.39 -11.40 5.08
C TYR A 1 0.89 -10.55 5.20
N SER A 2 1.03 -9.75 6.24
CA SER A 2 2.24 -8.93 6.46
C SER A 2 3.47 -9.82 6.66
N SER A 3 4.58 -9.49 5.98
CA SER A 3 5.88 -10.13 6.19
C SER A 3 6.49 -9.78 7.56
N ILE A 4 5.97 -8.76 8.22
CA ILE A 4 6.41 -8.30 9.55
C ILE A 4 5.74 -9.12 10.65
N THR A 5 4.56 -9.72 10.40
CA THR A 5 3.87 -10.57 11.38
C THR A 5 4.72 -11.79 11.73
N PRO A 6 5.03 -12.03 13.01
CA PRO A 6 5.79 -13.18 13.44
C PRO A 6 5.16 -14.50 12.98
N ALA A 7 5.99 -15.48 12.59
CA ALA A 7 5.50 -16.75 12.03
C ALA A 7 4.52 -17.48 12.97
N HIS A 8 4.76 -17.42 14.29
CA HIS A 8 3.94 -18.10 15.32
C HIS A 8 2.56 -17.45 15.53
N THR A 9 2.33 -16.23 15.02
CA THR A 9 1.02 -15.55 15.14
C THR A 9 0.27 -15.49 13.81
N ARG A 10 0.88 -15.88 12.68
CA ARG A 10 0.25 -15.80 11.36
C ARG A 10 -1.02 -16.64 11.25
N ASP A 11 -1.01 -17.83 11.84
CA ASP A 11 -2.14 -18.76 11.77
C ASP A 11 -3.30 -18.35 12.69
N SER A 12 -3.08 -17.41 13.63
CA SER A 12 -4.11 -16.88 14.51
C SER A 12 -4.91 -15.73 13.90
N HIS A 13 -4.47 -15.17 12.76
CA HIS A 13 -5.18 -14.09 12.09
C HIS A 13 -6.12 -14.64 11.02
N PRO A 14 -7.44 -14.40 11.12
CA PRO A 14 -8.39 -14.86 10.13
C PRO A 14 -8.13 -14.20 8.77
N ASP A 15 -8.31 -14.96 7.70
CA ASP A 15 -8.32 -14.39 6.34
C ASP A 15 -9.66 -13.67 6.12
N LEU A 16 -9.64 -12.36 6.26
CA LEU A 16 -10.82 -11.52 6.10
C LEU A 16 -11.12 -11.15 4.65
N ILE A 17 -10.18 -11.32 3.72
CA ILE A 17 -10.36 -10.89 2.33
C ILE A 17 -11.57 -11.57 1.67
N PRO A 18 -11.74 -12.91 1.74
CA PRO A 18 -12.91 -13.55 1.15
C PRO A 18 -14.23 -13.06 1.73
N VAL A 19 -14.30 -12.92 3.06
CA VAL A 19 -15.52 -12.46 3.75
C VAL A 19 -15.88 -11.03 3.37
N VAL A 20 -14.89 -10.12 3.38
CA VAL A 20 -15.09 -8.71 2.98
C VAL A 20 -15.50 -8.63 1.50
N ARG A 21 -14.86 -9.41 0.64
CA ARG A 21 -15.21 -9.49 -0.79
C ARG A 21 -16.66 -9.91 -1.01
N ASP A 22 -17.15 -10.95 -0.33
CA ASP A 22 -18.51 -11.43 -0.48
C ASP A 22 -19.54 -10.40 -0.01
N LEU A 23 -19.25 -9.69 1.08
CA LEU A 23 -20.07 -8.55 1.54
C LEU A 23 -20.11 -7.42 0.51
N LEU A 24 -18.95 -7.04 -0.03
CA LEU A 24 -18.85 -5.99 -1.03
C LEU A 24 -19.49 -6.39 -2.37
N LYS A 25 -19.37 -7.62 -2.82
CA LYS A 25 -20.07 -8.16 -4.00
C LYS A 25 -21.59 -8.08 -3.81
N THR A 26 -22.08 -8.48 -2.63
CA THR A 26 -23.51 -8.40 -2.30
C THR A 26 -24.02 -6.97 -2.30
N TRP A 27 -23.26 -6.04 -1.69
CA TRP A 27 -23.58 -4.62 -1.67
C TRP A 27 -23.58 -4.03 -3.10
N ALA A 28 -22.55 -4.31 -3.89
CA ALA A 28 -22.43 -3.82 -5.25
C ALA A 28 -23.57 -4.32 -6.16
N ALA A 29 -23.96 -5.60 -6.03
CA ALA A 29 -25.08 -6.17 -6.78
C ALA A 29 -26.43 -5.49 -6.46
N ARG A 30 -26.59 -4.94 -5.26
CA ARG A 30 -27.83 -4.26 -4.82
C ARG A 30 -27.85 -2.77 -5.18
N THR A 31 -26.68 -2.13 -5.24
CA THR A 31 -26.55 -0.68 -5.34
C THR A 31 -25.97 -0.20 -6.67
N GLY A 32 -25.38 -1.10 -7.46
CA GLY A 32 -24.55 -0.72 -8.61
C GLY A 32 -23.20 -0.10 -8.21
N GLY A 33 -22.84 -0.15 -6.92
CA GLY A 33 -21.65 0.49 -6.38
C GLY A 33 -20.34 -0.18 -6.81
N LEU A 34 -19.27 0.61 -6.86
CA LEU A 34 -17.90 0.14 -7.09
C LEU A 34 -17.13 0.04 -5.76
N TYR A 35 -16.24 -0.93 -5.66
CA TYR A 35 -15.39 -1.09 -4.48
C TYR A 35 -13.94 -1.38 -4.84
N ILE A 36 -13.05 -1.09 -3.91
CA ILE A 36 -11.65 -1.48 -3.95
C ILE A 36 -11.28 -2.13 -2.61
N ILE A 37 -10.58 -3.26 -2.67
CA ILE A 37 -9.91 -3.90 -1.52
C ILE A 37 -8.42 -3.68 -1.69
N GLU A 38 -7.78 -3.05 -0.70
CA GLU A 38 -6.33 -2.84 -0.65
C GLU A 38 -5.67 -3.90 0.21
N ASN A 39 -4.48 -4.35 -0.19
CA ASN A 39 -3.66 -5.15 0.72
C ASN A 39 -2.16 -5.13 0.33
N VAL A 40 -1.35 -5.67 1.26
CA VAL A 40 0.10 -5.86 1.09
C VAL A 40 0.43 -6.96 0.06
N PRO A 41 1.68 -6.99 -0.49
CA PRO A 41 2.05 -7.98 -1.52
C PRO A 41 1.81 -9.44 -1.13
N GLY A 42 1.94 -9.80 0.15
CA GLY A 42 1.68 -11.15 0.64
C GLY A 42 0.25 -11.64 0.47
N ALA A 43 -0.72 -10.73 0.33
CA ALA A 43 -2.13 -11.03 0.12
C ALA A 43 -2.51 -11.25 -1.35
N ALA A 44 -1.66 -10.84 -2.30
CA ALA A 44 -1.98 -10.88 -3.74
C ALA A 44 -2.47 -12.25 -4.22
N ARG A 45 -1.99 -13.34 -3.61
CA ARG A 45 -2.35 -14.72 -3.97
C ARG A 45 -3.82 -15.10 -3.64
N VAL A 46 -4.47 -14.36 -2.73
CA VAL A 46 -5.86 -14.61 -2.31
C VAL A 46 -6.81 -13.53 -2.79
N MET A 47 -6.28 -12.53 -3.48
CA MET A 47 -7.05 -11.46 -4.14
C MET A 47 -7.46 -11.89 -5.55
N GLU A 48 -8.60 -11.37 -6.02
CA GLU A 48 -9.12 -11.63 -7.37
C GLU A 48 -8.63 -10.55 -8.35
N ASN A 49 -7.82 -10.96 -9.34
CA ASN A 49 -7.25 -10.08 -10.39
C ASN A 49 -6.65 -8.77 -9.86
N PRO A 50 -5.82 -8.80 -8.81
CA PRO A 50 -5.34 -7.58 -8.19
C PRO A 50 -4.36 -6.84 -9.10
N VAL A 51 -4.47 -5.52 -9.14
CA VAL A 51 -3.49 -4.64 -9.78
C VAL A 51 -2.45 -4.17 -8.77
N LYS A 52 -1.20 -4.10 -9.21
CA LYS A 52 -0.09 -3.58 -8.40
C LYS A 52 0.08 -2.08 -8.63
N VAL A 53 0.22 -1.33 -7.54
CA VAL A 53 0.57 0.10 -7.55
C VAL A 53 1.90 0.30 -6.82
N CYS A 54 2.76 1.15 -7.37
CA CYS A 54 4.12 1.41 -6.88
C CYS A 54 4.36 2.91 -6.72
N GLY A 55 4.96 3.32 -5.60
CA GLY A 55 5.29 4.73 -5.33
C GLY A 55 6.23 5.36 -6.34
N SER A 56 7.11 4.57 -6.96
CA SER A 56 8.00 5.08 -8.01
C SER A 56 7.26 5.61 -9.24
N ALA A 57 6.02 5.17 -9.49
CA ALA A 57 5.19 5.68 -10.58
C ALA A 57 4.68 7.11 -10.35
N PHE A 58 4.73 7.58 -9.11
CA PHE A 58 4.25 8.89 -8.69
C PHE A 58 5.38 9.82 -8.21
N GLY A 59 6.63 9.44 -8.45
CA GLY A 59 7.78 10.22 -7.97
C GLY A 59 7.97 10.21 -6.45
N LEU A 60 7.30 9.31 -5.73
CA LEU A 60 7.45 9.20 -4.27
C LEU A 60 8.81 8.64 -3.88
N GLY A 61 9.30 8.96 -2.69
CA GLY A 61 10.53 8.40 -2.15
C GLY A 61 10.40 6.93 -1.71
N VAL A 62 9.20 6.42 -1.57
CA VAL A 62 8.89 5.03 -1.22
C VAL A 62 8.58 4.18 -2.45
N ARG A 63 8.92 2.89 -2.44
CA ARG A 63 8.35 1.91 -3.40
C ARG A 63 6.98 1.44 -2.99
N ARG A 64 6.81 1.07 -1.74
CA ARG A 64 5.56 0.70 -1.04
C ARG A 64 4.53 0.03 -1.95
N HIS A 65 4.89 -1.11 -2.56
CA HIS A 65 3.97 -1.88 -3.39
C HIS A 65 2.70 -2.22 -2.61
N ARG A 66 1.54 -1.92 -3.21
CA ARG A 66 0.22 -2.30 -2.72
C ARG A 66 -0.57 -2.93 -3.85
N TYR A 67 -1.44 -3.85 -3.47
CA TYR A 67 -2.29 -4.57 -4.40
C TYR A 67 -3.74 -4.18 -4.17
N PHE A 68 -4.48 -4.01 -5.25
CA PHE A 68 -5.84 -3.51 -5.25
C PHE A 68 -6.71 -4.41 -6.09
N GLU A 69 -7.75 -4.99 -5.49
CA GLU A 69 -8.80 -5.75 -6.14
C GLU A 69 -10.05 -4.88 -6.25
N SER A 70 -10.82 -5.01 -7.34
CA SER A 70 -12.06 -4.27 -7.54
C SER A 70 -13.07 -5.11 -8.34
N ASN A 71 -14.35 -4.75 -8.25
CA ASN A 71 -15.40 -5.29 -9.13
C ASN A 71 -15.44 -4.60 -10.51
N THR A 72 -14.53 -3.69 -10.77
CA THR A 72 -14.35 -3.09 -12.11
C THR A 72 -12.87 -3.18 -12.52
N PHE A 73 -12.61 -3.00 -13.81
CA PHE A 73 -11.24 -3.00 -14.33
C PHE A 73 -10.46 -1.80 -13.78
N LEU A 74 -9.28 -2.09 -13.22
CA LEU A 74 -8.28 -1.11 -12.80
C LEU A 74 -7.01 -1.25 -13.65
N THR A 75 -6.40 -0.13 -13.98
CA THR A 75 -5.09 -0.10 -14.64
C THR A 75 -3.99 -0.14 -13.57
N PRO A 76 -3.00 -1.06 -13.67
CA PRO A 76 -1.85 -1.06 -12.78
C PRO A 76 -0.90 0.11 -13.10
N THR A 77 0.08 0.34 -12.21
CA THR A 77 1.22 1.20 -12.53
C THR A 77 2.44 0.38 -12.92
N GLU A 78 3.30 0.95 -13.75
CA GLU A 78 4.67 0.47 -13.93
C GLU A 78 5.53 0.81 -12.71
N CYS A 79 6.69 0.14 -12.62
CA CYS A 79 7.68 0.42 -11.59
C CYS A 79 8.89 1.12 -12.21
N PHE A 80 9.18 2.33 -11.77
CA PHE A 80 10.34 3.12 -12.23
C PHE A 80 11.48 3.10 -11.19
N HIS A 81 11.85 1.88 -10.75
CA HIS A 81 12.82 1.70 -9.66
C HIS A 81 14.23 2.17 -9.99
N GLU A 82 14.63 2.09 -11.26
CA GLU A 82 15.94 2.56 -11.72
C GLU A 82 16.03 4.07 -11.65
N GLN A 83 14.97 4.77 -12.08
CA GLN A 83 14.89 6.24 -12.05
C GLN A 83 14.72 6.76 -10.62
N GLN A 84 13.99 6.05 -9.76
CA GLN A 84 13.78 6.42 -8.37
C GLN A 84 15.07 6.37 -7.54
N GLY A 85 16.00 5.49 -7.90
CA GLY A 85 17.18 5.23 -7.09
C GLY A 85 16.87 4.44 -5.82
N ARG A 86 17.52 4.80 -4.70
CA ARG A 86 17.38 4.08 -3.43
C ARG A 86 16.09 4.48 -2.71
N PRO A 87 15.17 3.55 -2.48
CA PRO A 87 13.91 3.87 -1.80
C PRO A 87 14.12 4.13 -0.32
N ILE A 88 13.30 4.99 0.24
CA ILE A 88 13.21 5.24 1.69
C ILE A 88 12.13 4.32 2.27
N GLY A 89 12.45 3.63 3.37
CA GLY A 89 11.50 2.81 4.11
C GLY A 89 10.66 3.68 5.07
N VAL A 90 9.35 3.44 5.10
CA VAL A 90 8.43 4.00 6.10
C VAL A 90 7.65 2.82 6.68
N TYR A 91 8.06 2.34 7.84
CA TYR A 91 7.51 1.14 8.50
C TYR A 91 8.04 0.99 9.93
N GLY A 92 7.36 0.17 10.74
CA GLY A 92 7.72 -0.11 12.15
C GLY A 92 7.45 1.09 13.05
N ASP A 93 7.79 0.98 14.30
CA ASP A 93 7.27 1.77 15.41
C ASP A 93 7.91 3.16 15.56
N HIS A 94 8.97 3.48 14.82
CA HIS A 94 9.66 4.78 14.90
C HIS A 94 10.50 5.06 13.65
N PRO A 95 10.79 6.35 13.36
CA PRO A 95 11.82 6.73 12.38
C PRO A 95 13.19 6.19 12.76
N GLN A 96 14.15 6.21 11.86
CA GLN A 96 15.50 5.74 12.13
C GLN A 96 16.53 6.81 11.74
N GLU A 97 17.08 7.49 12.74
CA GLU A 97 18.09 8.54 12.54
C GLU A 97 19.44 7.99 12.08
N ASP A 98 19.82 6.78 12.56
CA ASP A 98 21.11 6.16 12.25
C ASP A 98 21.10 5.53 10.84
N GLU A 99 21.95 6.07 9.96
CA GLU A 99 22.14 5.56 8.59
C GLU A 99 22.90 4.22 8.55
N ASP A 100 23.67 3.90 9.55
CA ASP A 100 24.56 2.74 9.58
C ASP A 100 23.99 1.54 10.36
N TYR A 101 22.69 1.58 10.68
CA TYR A 101 22.08 0.45 11.37
C TYR A 101 22.27 -0.86 10.58
N ARG A 102 23.00 -1.77 11.17
CA ARG A 102 23.23 -3.11 10.64
C ARG A 102 22.39 -4.13 11.42
N ARG A 103 21.91 -5.13 10.71
CA ARG A 103 21.32 -6.30 11.35
C ARG A 103 22.40 -7.06 12.12
N PRO A 104 22.02 -7.96 13.06
CA PRO A 104 22.98 -8.82 13.79
C PRO A 104 23.89 -9.65 12.86
N ASP A 105 23.44 -9.97 11.65
CA ASP A 105 24.21 -10.68 10.62
C ASP A 105 25.20 -9.77 9.83
N GLY A 106 25.31 -8.49 10.21
CA GLY A 106 26.19 -7.51 9.58
C GLY A 106 25.64 -6.90 8.27
N THR A 107 24.48 -7.35 7.77
CA THR A 107 23.88 -6.79 6.56
C THR A 107 23.30 -5.39 6.83
N ARG A 108 23.43 -4.47 5.85
CA ARG A 108 22.76 -3.17 5.94
C ARG A 108 21.26 -3.33 5.82
N ARG A 109 20.51 -2.73 6.72
CA ARG A 109 19.10 -2.44 6.45
C ARG A 109 18.97 -1.41 5.32
N GLY A 110 17.83 -1.45 4.62
CA GLY A 110 17.48 -0.37 3.70
C GLY A 110 17.42 0.97 4.44
N THR A 111 17.63 2.07 3.73
CA THR A 111 17.47 3.41 4.30
C THR A 111 16.03 3.59 4.76
N LYS A 112 15.83 4.04 5.98
CA LYS A 112 14.52 4.35 6.57
C LYS A 112 14.39 5.88 6.70
N ALA A 113 13.17 6.40 6.74
CA ALA A 113 12.94 7.81 7.02
C ALA A 113 13.50 8.16 8.41
N LYS A 114 14.21 9.29 8.50
CA LYS A 114 14.94 9.71 9.71
C LYS A 114 14.05 10.37 10.75
N THR A 115 13.00 11.06 10.27
CA THR A 115 12.05 11.78 11.10
C THR A 115 10.64 11.55 10.60
N VAL A 116 9.64 11.97 11.36
CA VAL A 116 8.23 11.98 10.97
C VAL A 116 8.02 12.82 9.71
N GLU A 117 8.65 14.01 9.65
CA GLU A 117 8.57 14.91 8.49
C GLU A 117 9.14 14.26 7.24
N HIS A 118 10.29 13.58 7.35
CA HIS A 118 10.88 12.84 6.23
C HIS A 118 9.96 11.70 5.78
N GLY A 119 9.30 10.98 6.73
CA GLY A 119 8.29 9.97 6.41
C GLY A 119 7.11 10.55 5.62
N ARG A 120 6.61 11.70 6.05
CA ARG A 120 5.53 12.46 5.38
C ARG A 120 5.93 12.84 3.95
N GLU A 121 7.09 13.46 3.80
CA GLU A 121 7.61 13.91 2.50
C GLU A 121 7.69 12.75 1.50
N VAL A 122 8.36 11.65 1.86
CA VAL A 122 8.56 10.51 0.95
C VAL A 122 7.29 9.73 0.65
N MET A 123 6.27 9.83 1.49
CA MET A 123 4.93 9.24 1.30
C MET A 123 3.95 10.19 0.57
N GLY A 124 4.29 11.48 0.45
CA GLY A 124 3.38 12.49 -0.08
C GLY A 124 2.18 12.76 0.82
N ILE A 125 2.40 12.76 2.15
CA ILE A 125 1.36 12.99 3.18
C ILE A 125 1.73 14.25 3.95
N ASP A 126 0.89 15.28 3.94
CA ASP A 126 1.19 16.56 4.59
C ASP A 126 0.38 16.83 5.87
N TRP A 127 -0.64 16.03 6.18
CA TRP A 127 -1.57 16.23 7.31
C TRP A 127 -1.36 15.29 8.49
N MET A 128 -0.74 14.12 8.32
CA MET A 128 -0.47 13.19 9.43
C MET A 128 0.73 13.65 10.24
N THR A 129 0.65 13.56 11.55
CA THR A 129 1.72 13.98 12.48
C THR A 129 2.28 12.83 13.31
N ASP A 130 1.60 11.71 13.33
CA ASP A 130 2.02 10.50 14.05
C ASP A 130 2.75 9.52 13.12
N TRP A 131 3.81 8.90 13.64
CA TRP A 131 4.61 7.96 12.86
C TRP A 131 3.87 6.69 12.52
N ASP A 132 3.10 6.14 13.46
CA ASP A 132 2.40 4.87 13.26
C ASP A 132 1.33 5.03 12.17
N ASP A 133 0.61 6.16 12.19
CA ASP A 133 -0.36 6.49 11.15
C ASP A 133 0.29 6.59 9.76
N ILE A 134 1.45 7.25 9.66
CA ILE A 134 2.19 7.40 8.39
C ILE A 134 2.74 6.04 7.94
N ALA A 135 3.25 5.24 8.88
CA ALA A 135 3.81 3.92 8.60
C ALA A 135 2.75 2.93 8.09
N ASP A 136 1.50 3.10 8.49
CA ASP A 136 0.38 2.26 8.06
C ASP A 136 -0.36 2.82 6.84
N ALA A 137 -0.25 4.13 6.58
CA ALA A 137 -0.97 4.79 5.50
C ALA A 137 -0.71 4.20 4.10
N VAL A 138 -1.70 4.26 3.25
CA VAL A 138 -1.55 4.15 1.79
C VAL A 138 -1.25 5.55 1.24
N PRO A 139 -0.23 5.73 0.39
CA PRO A 139 0.07 7.03 -0.19
C PRO A 139 -1.14 7.64 -0.91
N PRO A 140 -1.47 8.93 -0.69
CA PRO A 140 -2.63 9.58 -1.31
C PRO A 140 -2.62 9.53 -2.84
N ALA A 141 -1.45 9.53 -3.45
CA ALA A 141 -1.29 9.39 -4.89
C ALA A 141 -1.91 8.09 -5.43
N TYR A 142 -1.91 6.99 -4.64
CA TYR A 142 -2.52 5.73 -5.05
C TYR A 142 -4.04 5.83 -5.05
N THR A 143 -4.61 6.37 -3.96
CA THR A 143 -6.07 6.50 -3.84
C THR A 143 -6.62 7.53 -4.83
N HIS A 144 -5.87 8.59 -5.12
CA HIS A 144 -6.22 9.53 -6.19
C HIS A 144 -6.21 8.84 -7.56
N PHE A 145 -5.13 8.13 -7.91
CA PHE A 145 -5.01 7.43 -9.18
C PHE A 145 -6.13 6.40 -9.41
N LEU A 146 -6.43 5.60 -8.39
CA LEU A 146 -7.47 4.58 -8.48
C LEU A 146 -8.89 5.19 -8.40
N GLY A 147 -9.07 6.20 -7.55
CA GLY A 147 -10.34 6.91 -7.40
C GLY A 147 -10.77 7.60 -8.70
N THR A 148 -9.84 8.23 -9.42
CA THR A 148 -10.11 8.81 -10.74
C THR A 148 -10.62 7.75 -11.72
N GLN A 149 -10.02 6.56 -11.76
CA GLN A 149 -10.49 5.48 -12.62
C GLN A 149 -11.91 5.01 -12.26
N LEU A 150 -12.27 5.00 -10.97
CA LEU A 150 -13.64 4.66 -10.54
C LEU A 150 -14.64 5.75 -10.96
N LEU A 151 -14.29 7.03 -10.79
CA LEU A 151 -15.15 8.14 -11.20
C LEU A 151 -15.42 8.11 -12.70
N ASP A 152 -14.39 7.92 -13.53
CA ASP A 152 -14.53 7.79 -14.99
C ASP A 152 -15.50 6.65 -15.38
N ARG A 153 -15.48 5.53 -14.62
CA ARG A 153 -16.40 4.41 -14.85
C ARG A 153 -17.83 4.73 -14.49
N LEU A 154 -18.04 5.44 -13.37
CA LEU A 154 -19.37 5.84 -12.95
C LEU A 154 -19.99 6.86 -13.92
N GLU A 155 -19.21 7.82 -14.40
CA GLU A 155 -19.65 8.80 -15.38
C GLU A 155 -20.01 8.18 -16.75
N THR A 156 -19.24 7.14 -17.15
CA THR A 156 -19.48 6.43 -18.43
C THR A 156 -20.71 5.52 -18.35
N ALA A 157 -21.11 5.08 -17.15
CA ALA A 157 -22.24 4.18 -16.93
C ALA A 157 -23.55 4.93 -16.66
N ALA A 158 -23.53 6.25 -16.47
CA ALA A 158 -24.72 7.10 -16.22
C ALA A 158 -25.34 7.60 -17.53
#